data_22d617af63d9ee3aa464ce617fb56881
#
_entry.id   22d617af63d9ee3aa464ce617fb56881
#
_cell.length_a   1.000
_cell.length_b   1.000
_cell.length_c   1.000
_cell.angle_alpha   90.00
_cell.angle_beta   90.00
_cell.angle_gamma   90.00
#
_symmetry.space_group_name_H-M   'P 1'
#
loop_
_entity.id
_entity.type
_entity.pdbx_description
1 polymer ?
#
loop_
_entity_poly.entity_id
_entity_poly.type
_entity_poly.pdbx_seq_one_letter_code
_entity_poly.pdbx_strand_id
1 'polypeptide(L)'
;MTAPRLEIDLDKIYHNARTLVERLGNQGISVTGVTKATLGSHEIASVLLSAGVHALGDSRIENIEAMRRACVAAPMTLIRSPMLSQAERVVNYAEMSFNTEIDVISELSAGAREAKRTHGIVLMVE
;
A
#
# COMPACT_ATOMS: atom_id res chain seq x y z
N MET A 1 -21.03 31.41 6.48
CA MET A 1 -21.25 29.94 6.64
C MET A 1 -19.97 29.20 6.26
N THR A 2 -19.38 28.50 7.18
CA THR A 2 -18.17 27.69 6.90
C THR A 2 -18.60 26.33 6.35
N ALA A 3 -17.96 25.90 5.26
CA ALA A 3 -18.18 24.54 4.74
C ALA A 3 -17.70 23.48 5.74
N PRO A 4 -18.31 22.30 5.77
CA PRO A 4 -17.77 21.18 6.52
C PRO A 4 -16.32 20.90 6.09
N ARG A 5 -15.45 20.67 7.07
CA ARG A 5 -14.03 20.35 6.82
C ARG A 5 -13.57 19.17 7.66
N LEU A 6 -12.66 18.40 7.11
CA LEU A 6 -11.92 17.38 7.83
C LEU A 6 -10.55 17.95 8.22
N GLU A 7 -10.23 17.93 9.50
CA GLU A 7 -8.92 18.30 10.00
C GLU A 7 -8.13 17.03 10.33
N ILE A 8 -6.91 16.94 9.81
CA ILE A 8 -6.02 15.82 10.06
C ILE A 8 -4.81 16.32 10.84
N ASP A 9 -4.64 15.77 12.03
CA ASP A 9 -3.51 16.06 12.90
C ASP A 9 -2.42 15.01 12.71
N LEU A 10 -1.38 15.37 11.98
CA LEU A 10 -0.27 14.46 11.64
C LEU A 10 0.53 14.03 12.87
N ASP A 11 0.61 14.85 13.90
CA ASP A 11 1.32 14.48 15.13
C ASP A 11 0.58 13.38 15.89
N LYS A 12 -0.74 13.43 15.89
CA LYS A 12 -1.57 12.36 16.49
C LYS A 12 -1.48 11.07 15.69
N ILE A 13 -1.47 11.14 14.38
CA ILE A 13 -1.25 9.97 13.51
C ILE A 13 0.12 9.36 13.80
N TYR A 14 1.16 10.18 13.87
CA TYR A 14 2.51 9.72 14.23
C TYR A 14 2.52 9.00 15.58
N HIS A 15 1.96 9.64 16.62
CA HIS A 15 1.91 9.08 17.95
C HIS A 15 1.20 7.71 17.99
N ASN A 16 0.05 7.61 17.34
CA ASN A 16 -0.73 6.37 17.30
C ASN A 16 0.01 5.27 16.54
N ALA A 17 0.57 5.59 15.39
CA ALA A 17 1.35 4.65 14.58
C ALA A 17 2.59 4.18 15.34
N ARG A 18 3.33 5.09 15.95
CA ARG A 18 4.53 4.78 16.75
C ARG A 18 4.21 3.85 17.92
N THR A 19 3.16 4.15 18.66
CA THR A 19 2.71 3.32 19.79
C THR A 19 2.39 1.89 19.34
N LEU A 20 1.68 1.75 18.23
CA LEU A 20 1.31 0.44 17.69
C LEU A 20 2.54 -0.32 17.17
N VAL A 21 3.42 0.34 16.43
CA VAL A 21 4.65 -0.24 15.90
C VAL A 21 5.55 -0.77 17.02
N GLU A 22 5.73 0.00 18.07
CA GLU A 22 6.54 -0.40 19.23
C GLU A 22 5.91 -1.59 19.96
N ARG A 23 4.61 -1.53 20.22
CA ARG A 23 3.88 -2.60 20.91
C ARG A 23 3.94 -3.93 20.18
N LEU A 24 3.69 -3.91 18.88
CA LEU A 24 3.72 -5.12 18.05
C LEU A 24 5.16 -5.57 17.75
N GLY A 25 6.06 -4.62 17.56
CA GLY A 25 7.48 -4.90 17.31
C GLY A 25 8.13 -5.67 18.45
N ASN A 26 7.74 -5.42 19.69
CA ASN A 26 8.20 -6.19 20.85
C ASN A 26 7.78 -7.67 20.80
N GLN A 27 6.82 -8.01 19.96
CA GLN A 27 6.35 -9.37 19.72
C GLN A 27 6.83 -9.93 18.37
N GLY A 28 7.71 -9.23 17.68
CA GLY A 28 8.23 -9.62 16.36
C GLY A 28 7.23 -9.44 15.21
N ILE A 29 6.22 -8.58 15.39
CA ILE A 29 5.18 -8.32 14.39
C ILE A 29 5.46 -6.97 13.73
N SER A 30 5.61 -6.96 12.41
CA SER A 30 5.72 -5.74 11.60
C SER A 30 4.33 -5.19 11.25
N VAL A 31 4.26 -3.89 11.01
CA VAL A 31 3.00 -3.19 10.69
C VAL A 31 3.02 -2.71 9.24
N THR A 32 1.96 -3.02 8.51
CA THR A 32 1.65 -2.41 7.22
C THR A 32 0.57 -1.36 7.40
N GLY A 33 0.86 -0.13 7.00
CA GLY A 33 -0.10 0.98 7.08
C GLY A 33 -1.01 0.99 5.86
N VAL A 34 -2.33 1.06 6.08
CA VAL A 34 -3.31 1.08 4.99
C VAL A 34 -3.79 2.51 4.75
N THR A 35 -3.61 2.99 3.52
CA THR A 35 -3.84 4.38 3.11
C THR A 35 -5.14 4.60 2.34
N LYS A 36 -5.93 3.56 2.10
CA LYS A 36 -7.13 3.63 1.24
C LYS A 36 -8.17 4.65 1.71
N ALA A 37 -8.38 4.75 3.03
CA ALA A 37 -9.36 5.67 3.62
C ALA A 37 -8.96 7.15 3.47
N THR A 38 -7.70 7.42 3.20
CA THR A 38 -7.12 8.76 3.02
C THR A 38 -6.68 9.01 1.59
N LEU A 39 -7.19 8.22 0.65
CA LEU A 39 -6.95 8.33 -0.80
C LEU A 39 -5.47 8.33 -1.19
N GLY A 40 -4.63 7.60 -0.44
CA GLY A 40 -3.20 7.54 -0.71
C GLY A 40 -2.48 8.88 -0.45
N SER A 41 -2.92 9.65 0.55
CA SER A 41 -2.24 10.89 0.95
C SER A 41 -0.76 10.61 1.24
N HIS A 42 0.13 11.29 0.51
CA HIS A 42 1.56 11.13 0.70
C HIS A 42 2.05 11.72 2.03
N GLU A 43 1.38 12.76 2.55
CA GLU A 43 1.69 13.33 3.85
C GLU A 43 1.42 12.31 4.96
N ILE A 44 0.26 11.65 4.92
CA ILE A 44 -0.08 10.59 5.89
C ILE A 44 0.84 9.38 5.73
N ALA A 45 1.08 8.95 4.50
CA ALA A 45 2.01 7.85 4.22
C ALA A 45 3.40 8.12 4.79
N SER A 46 3.92 9.33 4.58
CA SER A 46 5.24 9.73 5.09
C SER A 46 5.29 9.73 6.62
N VAL A 47 4.23 10.18 7.28
CA VAL A 47 4.14 10.16 8.75
C VAL A 47 4.09 8.74 9.28
N LEU A 48 3.34 7.84 8.66
CA LEU A 48 3.31 6.42 9.02
C LEU A 48 4.69 5.78 8.93
N LEU A 49 5.41 6.04 7.83
CA LEU A 49 6.77 5.52 7.65
C LEU A 49 7.75 6.10 8.68
N SER A 50 7.66 7.39 8.97
CA SER A 50 8.47 8.04 10.00
C SER A 50 8.21 7.44 11.40
N ALA A 51 7.01 6.97 11.65
CA ALA A 51 6.64 6.29 12.89
C ALA A 51 7.14 4.83 12.96
N GLY A 52 7.73 4.30 11.89
CA GLY A 52 8.29 2.96 11.85
C GLY A 52 7.39 1.90 11.20
N VAL A 53 6.32 2.31 10.52
CA VAL A 53 5.50 1.40 9.70
C VAL A 53 6.41 0.82 8.59
N HIS A 54 6.37 -0.50 8.43
CA HIS A 54 7.30 -1.22 7.56
C HIS A 54 6.94 -1.11 6.07
N ALA A 55 5.67 -1.16 5.76
CA ALA A 55 5.16 -1.16 4.39
C ALA A 55 3.79 -0.44 4.34
N LEU A 56 3.36 -0.12 3.13
CA LEU A 56 2.06 0.50 2.89
C LEU A 56 1.16 -0.44 2.09
N GLY A 57 -0.15 -0.33 2.30
CA GLY A 57 -1.15 -1.05 1.53
C GLY A 57 -2.27 -0.10 1.09
N ASP A 58 -2.74 -0.27 -0.14
CA ASP A 58 -3.89 0.46 -0.65
C ASP A 58 -4.72 -0.43 -1.57
N SER A 59 -6.01 -0.17 -1.63
CA SER A 59 -6.94 -0.93 -2.47
C SER A 59 -7.03 -0.41 -3.91
N ARG A 60 -6.39 0.71 -4.21
CA ARG A 60 -6.42 1.34 -5.54
C ARG A 60 -5.02 1.56 -6.06
N ILE A 61 -4.77 1.04 -7.25
CA ILE A 61 -3.47 1.23 -7.90
C ILE A 61 -3.17 2.71 -8.17
N GLU A 62 -4.22 3.52 -8.44
CA GLU A 62 -4.09 4.96 -8.63
C GLU A 62 -3.51 5.66 -7.39
N ASN A 63 -3.90 5.22 -6.20
CA ASN A 63 -3.36 5.76 -4.95
C ASN A 63 -1.88 5.38 -4.77
N ILE A 64 -1.52 4.13 -5.09
CA ILE A 64 -0.12 3.67 -5.05
C ILE A 64 0.74 4.47 -6.04
N GLU A 65 0.26 4.66 -7.26
CA GLU A 65 0.94 5.49 -8.26
C GLU A 65 1.13 6.94 -7.79
N ALA A 66 0.10 7.52 -7.18
CA ALA A 66 0.18 8.88 -6.64
C ALA A 66 1.24 9.00 -5.54
N MET A 67 1.30 8.04 -4.63
CA MET A 67 2.34 7.99 -3.59
C MET A 67 3.73 7.83 -4.20
N ARG A 68 3.89 6.99 -5.23
CA ARG A 68 5.18 6.85 -5.95
C ARG A 68 5.61 8.16 -6.61
N ARG A 69 4.69 8.86 -7.28
CA ARG A 69 4.98 10.17 -7.90
C ARG A 69 5.39 11.21 -6.85
N ALA A 70 4.86 11.12 -5.65
CA ALA A 70 5.26 11.94 -4.51
C ALA A 70 6.54 11.46 -3.81
N CYS A 71 7.27 10.52 -4.41
CA CYS A 71 8.53 9.96 -3.92
C CYS A 71 8.42 9.24 -2.57
N VAL A 72 7.26 8.67 -2.24
CA VAL A 72 7.12 7.81 -1.07
C VAL A 72 7.88 6.51 -1.31
N ALA A 73 8.95 6.31 -0.54
CA ALA A 73 9.84 5.15 -0.64
C ALA A 73 9.49 4.12 0.42
N ALA A 74 8.69 3.12 0.04
CA ALA A 74 8.33 1.99 0.90
C ALA A 74 7.89 0.81 0.04
N PRO A 75 7.96 -0.43 0.53
CA PRO A 75 7.23 -1.54 -0.09
C PRO A 75 5.73 -1.24 -0.08
N MET A 76 5.07 -1.46 -1.21
CA MET A 76 3.63 -1.23 -1.33
C MET A 76 2.91 -2.47 -1.82
N THR A 77 1.79 -2.76 -1.19
CA THR A 77 0.92 -3.89 -1.51
C THR A 77 -0.43 -3.39 -2.01
N LEU A 78 -0.86 -3.86 -3.17
CA LEU A 78 -2.24 -3.68 -3.60
C LEU A 78 -3.11 -4.71 -2.87
N ILE A 79 -3.91 -4.25 -1.92
CA ILE A 79 -4.75 -5.11 -1.06
C ILE A 79 -6.12 -5.42 -1.67
N ARG A 80 -6.18 -5.50 -2.97
CA ARG A 80 -7.37 -5.84 -3.75
C ARG A 80 -6.93 -6.57 -5.01
N SER A 81 -7.69 -7.58 -5.43
CA SER A 81 -7.49 -8.22 -6.73
C SER A 81 -7.57 -7.19 -7.84
N PRO A 82 -6.53 -7.02 -8.64
CA PRO A 82 -6.58 -6.10 -9.78
C PRO A 82 -7.42 -6.67 -10.92
N MET A 83 -7.85 -5.81 -11.83
CA MET A 83 -8.39 -6.23 -13.12
C MET A 83 -7.24 -6.65 -14.05
N LEU A 84 -7.54 -7.51 -15.03
CA LEU A 84 -6.56 -7.93 -16.06
C LEU A 84 -5.86 -6.73 -16.70
N SER A 85 -6.61 -5.69 -17.05
CA SER A 85 -6.09 -4.46 -17.66
C SER A 85 -5.16 -3.64 -16.77
N GLN A 86 -5.10 -3.93 -15.47
CA GLN A 86 -4.25 -3.22 -14.52
C GLN A 86 -2.94 -3.95 -14.23
N ALA A 87 -2.76 -5.18 -14.71
CA ALA A 87 -1.65 -6.04 -14.32
C ALA A 87 -0.28 -5.40 -14.53
N GLU A 88 -0.05 -4.77 -15.67
CA GLU A 88 1.20 -4.06 -15.97
C GLU A 88 1.47 -2.92 -14.97
N ARG A 89 0.46 -2.11 -14.70
CA ARG A 89 0.56 -1.02 -13.72
C ARG A 89 0.89 -1.55 -12.33
N VAL A 90 0.21 -2.60 -11.92
CA VAL A 90 0.42 -3.24 -10.60
C VAL A 90 1.85 -3.72 -10.45
N VAL A 91 2.37 -4.42 -11.43
CA VAL A 91 3.77 -4.89 -11.43
C VAL A 91 4.78 -3.74 -11.38
N ASN A 92 4.48 -2.63 -12.05
CA ASN A 92 5.40 -1.50 -12.10
C ASN A 92 5.41 -0.66 -10.81
N TYR A 93 4.33 -0.62 -10.08
CA TYR A 93 4.18 0.30 -8.94
C TYR A 93 4.05 -0.38 -7.57
N ALA A 94 3.65 -1.65 -7.52
CA ALA A 94 3.51 -2.41 -6.27
C ALA A 94 4.46 -3.61 -6.23
N GLU A 95 5.00 -3.90 -5.08
CA GLU A 95 5.84 -5.08 -4.87
C GLU A 95 5.02 -6.36 -4.70
N MET A 96 3.76 -6.21 -4.28
CA MET A 96 2.88 -7.35 -3.97
C MET A 96 1.43 -7.00 -4.25
N SER A 97 0.61 -7.99 -4.57
CA SER A 97 -0.84 -7.84 -4.68
C SER A 97 -1.60 -9.03 -4.12
N PHE A 98 -2.81 -8.75 -3.63
CA PHE A 98 -3.77 -9.77 -3.23
C PHE A 98 -4.55 -10.24 -4.45
N ASN A 99 -4.77 -11.54 -4.59
CA ASN A 99 -5.37 -12.13 -5.78
C ASN A 99 -6.33 -13.27 -5.44
N THR A 100 -7.39 -13.37 -6.22
CA THR A 100 -8.36 -14.47 -6.16
C THR A 100 -8.46 -15.22 -7.49
N GLU A 101 -8.01 -14.62 -8.60
CA GLU A 101 -8.24 -15.11 -9.94
C GLU A 101 -6.94 -15.56 -10.62
N ILE A 102 -6.93 -16.78 -11.13
CA ILE A 102 -5.77 -17.38 -11.79
C ILE A 102 -5.35 -16.61 -13.05
N ASP A 103 -6.31 -16.12 -13.83
CA ASP A 103 -6.03 -15.39 -15.05
C ASP A 103 -5.29 -14.07 -14.76
N VAL A 104 -5.67 -13.39 -13.68
CA VAL A 104 -4.99 -12.18 -13.22
C VAL A 104 -3.56 -12.51 -12.76
N ILE A 105 -3.38 -13.60 -12.02
CA ILE A 105 -2.04 -14.05 -11.57
C ILE A 105 -1.15 -14.37 -12.78
N SER A 106 -1.69 -15.01 -13.80
CA SER A 106 -0.96 -15.32 -15.03
C SER A 106 -0.51 -14.05 -15.76
N GLU A 107 -1.38 -13.04 -15.83
CA GLU A 107 -1.06 -11.76 -16.45
C GLU A 107 -0.03 -10.97 -15.63
N LEU A 108 -0.13 -10.97 -14.31
CA LEU A 108 0.88 -10.40 -13.42
C LEU A 108 2.24 -11.07 -13.60
N SER A 109 2.25 -12.40 -13.74
CA SER A 109 3.48 -13.16 -14.01
C SER A 109 4.11 -12.79 -15.35
N ALA A 110 3.30 -12.64 -16.40
CA ALA A 110 3.78 -12.20 -17.71
C ALA A 110 4.38 -10.78 -17.65
N GLY A 111 3.66 -9.85 -17.04
CA GLY A 111 4.13 -8.47 -16.85
C GLY A 111 5.41 -8.39 -16.02
N ALA A 112 5.53 -9.19 -14.97
CA ALA A 112 6.72 -9.23 -14.13
C ALA A 112 7.96 -9.72 -14.92
N ARG A 113 7.79 -10.74 -15.74
CA ARG A 113 8.87 -11.24 -16.63
C ARG A 113 9.29 -10.20 -17.65
N GLU A 114 8.34 -9.52 -18.27
CA GLU A 114 8.61 -8.47 -19.25
C GLU A 114 9.35 -7.29 -18.60
N ALA A 115 8.92 -6.88 -17.41
CA ALA A 115 9.56 -5.82 -16.63
C ALA A 115 10.87 -6.26 -15.95
N LYS A 116 11.25 -7.54 -16.06
CA LYS A 116 12.41 -8.14 -15.35
C LYS A 116 12.37 -7.88 -13.85
N ARG A 117 11.20 -8.07 -13.26
CA ARG A 117 10.94 -7.85 -11.83
C ARG A 117 10.33 -9.11 -11.22
N THR A 118 10.43 -9.20 -9.90
CA THR A 118 9.65 -10.16 -9.12
C THR A 118 8.46 -9.42 -8.50
N HIS A 119 7.28 -9.99 -8.67
CA HIS A 119 6.05 -9.48 -8.06
C HIS A 119 5.51 -10.52 -7.08
N GLY A 120 5.29 -10.12 -5.83
CA GLY A 120 4.73 -11.00 -4.79
C GLY A 120 3.21 -11.17 -4.95
N ILE A 121 2.75 -12.39 -4.71
CA ILE A 121 1.31 -12.72 -4.74
C ILE A 121 0.88 -13.20 -3.36
N VAL A 122 -0.22 -12.66 -2.88
CA VAL A 122 -0.99 -13.26 -1.78
C VAL A 122 -2.25 -13.87 -2.38
N LEU A 123 -2.35 -15.18 -2.33
CA LEU A 123 -3.55 -15.88 -2.77
C LEU A 123 -4.59 -15.84 -1.64
N MET A 124 -5.72 -15.23 -1.92
CA MET A 124 -6.85 -15.18 -1.00
C MET A 124 -7.75 -16.40 -1.24
N VAL A 125 -7.95 -17.19 -0.20
CA VAL A 125 -8.81 -18.38 -0.20
C VAL A 125 -9.94 -18.14 0.79
N GLU A 126 -11.16 -18.25 0.32
CA GLU A 126 -12.37 -18.12 1.15
C GLU A 126 -12.93 -19.50 1.54
#